data_98ae0a1f088aa14ef94b9662e1efe4fb
#
_entry.id   98ae0a1f088aa14ef94b9662e1efe4fb
#
_cell.length_a   1.000
_cell.length_b   1.000
_cell.length_c   1.000
_cell.angle_alpha   90.00
_cell.angle_beta   90.00
_cell.angle_gamma   90.00
#
_symmetry.space_group_name_H-M   'P 1'
#
loop_
_entity.id
_entity.type
_entity.pdbx_description
1 polymer ?
#
loop_
_entity_poly.entity_id
_entity_poly.type
_entity_poly.pdbx_seq_one_letter_code
_entity_poly.pdbx_strand_id
1 'polypeptide(L)'
;FVLHDLAKLMEKNPTIKLQIVGHTSAEGDPAVNQKLSEDRAQATVDFLVGRGIDVNRLQAEGKGSSEPIDENNLELNRRTEFIVIE
;
A
#
# COMPACT_ATOMS: atom_id res chain seq x y z
N PHE A 1 0.73 12.32 -3.26
CA PHE A 1 0.02 11.85 -2.07
C PHE A 1 0.99 11.59 -0.93
N VAL A 2 0.77 12.15 0.21
CA VAL A 2 1.69 12.08 1.35
C VAL A 2 1.05 11.24 2.46
N LEU A 3 1.83 10.29 3.01
CA LEU A 3 1.37 9.41 4.09
C LEU A 3 0.91 10.21 5.33
N HIS A 4 1.53 11.35 5.57
CA HIS A 4 1.13 12.24 6.65
C HIS A 4 -0.32 12.72 6.49
N ASP A 5 -0.74 13.06 5.28
CA ASP A 5 -2.11 13.49 5.00
C ASP A 5 -3.09 12.34 5.16
N LEU A 6 -2.68 11.13 4.78
CA LEU A 6 -3.47 9.93 4.99
C LEU A 6 -3.70 9.67 6.48
N ALA A 7 -2.67 9.81 7.30
CA ALA A 7 -2.78 9.65 8.74
C ALA A 7 -3.79 10.64 9.33
N LYS A 8 -3.72 11.91 8.90
CA LYS A 8 -4.67 12.93 9.34
C LYS A 8 -6.10 12.61 8.95
N LEU A 9 -6.30 12.12 7.72
CA LEU A 9 -7.62 11.72 7.24
C LEU A 9 -8.20 10.61 8.11
N MET A 10 -7.41 9.61 8.44
CA MET A 10 -7.85 8.50 9.28
C MET A 10 -8.13 8.93 10.72
N GLU A 11 -7.36 9.87 11.24
CA GLU A 11 -7.59 10.43 12.58
C GLU A 11 -8.95 11.14 12.66
N LYS A 12 -9.34 11.84 11.60
CA LYS A 12 -10.62 12.55 11.52
C LYS A 12 -11.80 11.63 11.25
N ASN A 13 -11.55 10.42 10.76
CA ASN A 13 -12.59 9.47 10.38
C ASN A 13 -12.35 8.12 11.07
N PRO A 14 -12.64 8.01 12.37
CA PRO A 14 -12.21 6.86 13.18
C PRO A 14 -12.87 5.53 12.81
N THR A 15 -13.90 5.53 11.99
CA THR A 15 -14.57 4.30 11.56
C THR A 15 -14.04 3.74 10.25
N ILE A 16 -13.21 4.49 9.53
CA ILE A 16 -12.66 4.06 8.25
C ILE A 16 -11.58 3.02 8.48
N LYS A 17 -11.65 1.93 7.70
CA LYS A 17 -10.60 0.92 7.59
C LYS A 17 -9.95 1.05 6.22
N LEU A 18 -8.68 0.72 6.12
CA LEU A 18 -7.90 0.92 4.92
C LEU A 18 -7.13 -0.34 4.55
N GLN A 19 -7.22 -0.72 3.29
CA GLN A 19 -6.36 -1.73 2.71
C GLN A 19 -5.25 -1.03 1.92
N ILE A 20 -4.02 -1.40 2.20
CA ILE A 20 -2.85 -0.83 1.56
C ILE A 20 -2.26 -1.89 0.65
N VAL A 21 -2.24 -1.63 -0.66
CA VAL A 21 -1.83 -2.59 -1.67
C VAL A 21 -0.57 -2.09 -2.36
N GLY A 22 0.52 -2.84 -2.23
CA GLY A 22 1.76 -2.54 -2.91
C GLY A 22 1.84 -3.21 -4.27
N HIS A 23 2.36 -2.50 -5.26
CA HIS A 23 2.57 -3.01 -6.61
C HIS A 23 4.00 -2.77 -7.05
N THR A 24 4.48 -3.60 -7.98
CA THR A 24 5.78 -3.44 -8.61
C THR A 24 5.63 -3.50 -10.14
N SER A 25 6.69 -3.10 -10.86
CA SER A 25 6.75 -3.32 -12.30
C SER A 25 7.03 -4.80 -12.60
N ALA A 26 6.85 -5.20 -13.86
CA ALA A 26 7.06 -6.58 -14.30
C ALA A 26 8.55 -6.96 -14.45
N GLU A 27 9.47 -6.07 -14.13
CA GLU A 27 10.89 -6.33 -14.20
C GLU A 27 11.35 -7.28 -13.09
N GLY A 28 12.27 -8.18 -13.44
CA GLY A 28 12.94 -9.06 -12.49
C GLY A 28 12.13 -10.27 -12.10
N ASP A 29 12.52 -10.88 -11.00
CA ASP A 29 11.93 -12.12 -10.50
C ASP A 29 10.56 -11.86 -9.86
N PRO A 30 9.49 -12.55 -10.29
CA PRO A 30 8.16 -12.38 -9.70
C PRO A 30 8.11 -12.63 -8.20
N ALA A 31 8.86 -13.59 -7.68
CA ALA A 31 8.88 -13.88 -6.25
C ALA A 31 9.51 -12.72 -5.45
N VAL A 32 10.58 -12.14 -5.98
CA VAL A 32 11.22 -10.96 -5.37
C VAL A 32 10.27 -9.77 -5.41
N ASN A 33 9.57 -9.56 -6.52
CA ASN A 33 8.61 -8.47 -6.66
C ASN A 33 7.43 -8.64 -5.70
N GLN A 34 6.96 -9.86 -5.51
CA GLN A 34 5.89 -10.14 -4.56
C GLN A 34 6.31 -9.74 -3.14
N LYS A 35 7.48 -10.17 -2.72
CA LYS A 35 7.98 -9.82 -1.38
C LYS A 35 8.22 -8.32 -1.24
N LEU A 36 8.76 -7.67 -2.25
CA LEU A 36 9.01 -6.23 -2.24
C LEU A 36 7.70 -5.44 -2.09
N SER A 37 6.64 -5.85 -2.80
CA SER A 37 5.34 -5.20 -2.70
C SER A 37 4.71 -5.39 -1.33
N GLU A 38 4.85 -6.57 -0.74
CA GLU A 38 4.38 -6.85 0.62
C GLU A 38 5.13 -5.99 1.64
N ASP A 39 6.45 -5.89 1.51
CA ASP A 39 7.28 -5.10 2.42
C ASP A 39 6.94 -3.60 2.32
N ARG A 40 6.66 -3.09 1.13
CA ARG A 40 6.23 -1.71 0.94
C ARG A 40 4.88 -1.42 1.58
N ALA A 41 3.93 -2.32 1.40
CA ALA A 41 2.61 -2.18 2.02
C ALA A 41 2.74 -2.24 3.55
N GLN A 42 3.55 -3.15 4.06
CA GLN A 42 3.78 -3.28 5.50
C GLN A 42 4.48 -2.05 6.08
N ALA A 43 5.45 -1.48 5.36
CA ALA A 43 6.12 -0.26 5.80
C ALA A 43 5.13 0.90 5.95
N THR A 44 4.16 1.00 5.05
CA THR A 44 3.10 2.01 5.13
C THR A 44 2.21 1.78 6.35
N VAL A 45 1.82 0.53 6.62
CA VAL A 45 1.07 0.17 7.83
C VAL A 45 1.87 0.57 9.07
N ASP A 46 3.15 0.25 9.12
CA ASP A 46 4.02 0.55 10.26
C ASP A 46 4.11 2.07 10.50
N PHE A 47 4.20 2.84 9.43
CA PHE A 47 4.20 4.31 9.54
C PHE A 47 2.89 4.81 10.18
N LEU A 48 1.76 4.33 9.71
CA LEU A 48 0.45 4.76 10.22
C LEU A 48 0.24 4.34 11.67
N VAL A 49 0.66 3.13 12.04
CA VAL A 49 0.64 2.66 13.43
C VAL A 49 1.50 3.56 14.31
N GLY A 50 2.68 3.95 13.83
CA GLY A 50 3.56 4.89 14.52
C GLY A 50 2.94 6.28 14.72
N ARG A 51 1.95 6.63 13.91
CA ARG A 51 1.19 7.89 14.03
C ARG A 51 -0.07 7.75 14.89
N GLY A 52 -0.29 6.59 15.50
CA GLY A 52 -1.41 6.38 16.40
C GLY A 52 -2.65 5.74 15.78
N ILE A 53 -2.57 5.29 14.52
CA ILE A 53 -3.68 4.57 13.87
C ILE A 53 -3.68 3.13 14.38
N ASP A 54 -4.84 2.63 14.80
CA ASP A 54 -4.99 1.26 15.29
C ASP A 54 -4.71 0.27 14.16
N VAL A 55 -3.86 -0.72 14.42
CA VAL A 55 -3.50 -1.75 13.44
C VAL A 55 -4.71 -2.52 12.93
N ASN A 56 -5.76 -2.65 13.72
CA ASN A 56 -6.99 -3.34 13.32
C ASN A 56 -7.77 -2.60 12.22
N ARG A 57 -7.43 -1.35 11.96
CA ARG A 57 -8.02 -0.54 10.89
C ARG A 57 -7.23 -0.63 9.59
N LEU A 58 -6.14 -1.39 9.57
CA LEU A 58 -5.19 -1.42 8.46
C LEU A 58 -4.98 -2.86 8.00
N GLN A 59 -4.90 -3.05 6.68
CA GLN A 59 -4.55 -4.31 6.05
C GLN A 59 -3.46 -4.05 5.02
N ALA A 60 -2.44 -4.90 4.99
CA ALA A 60 -1.37 -4.80 4.01
C ALA A 60 -1.47 -5.97 3.03
N GLU A 61 -1.36 -5.69 1.74
CA GLU A 61 -1.34 -6.71 0.70
C GLU A 61 -0.32 -6.36 -0.37
N GLY A 62 0.45 -7.35 -0.80
CA GLY A 62 1.36 -7.21 -1.92
C GLY A 62 0.82 -7.92 -3.14
N LYS A 63 0.71 -7.23 -4.26
CA LYS A 63 0.29 -7.78 -5.55
C LYS A 63 1.46 -8.08 -6.48
N GLY A 64 2.67 -7.66 -6.10
CA GLY A 64 3.84 -7.79 -6.96
C GLY A 64 3.60 -7.12 -8.31
N SER A 65 3.87 -7.83 -9.39
CA SER A 65 3.66 -7.37 -10.76
C SER A 65 2.39 -7.93 -11.40
N SER A 66 1.48 -8.52 -10.61
CA SER A 66 0.31 -9.23 -11.14
C SER A 66 -0.78 -8.31 -11.70
N GLU A 67 -0.81 -7.04 -11.31
CA GLU A 67 -1.84 -6.09 -11.75
C GLU A 67 -1.22 -4.79 -12.26
N PRO A 68 -0.59 -4.80 -13.46
CA PRO A 68 -0.01 -3.58 -14.02
C PRO A 68 -1.09 -2.62 -14.51
N ILE A 69 -0.86 -1.32 -14.29
CA ILE A 69 -1.73 -0.27 -14.86
C ILE A 69 -1.40 -0.10 -16.34
N ASP A 70 -0.11 -0.09 -16.66
CA ASP A 70 0.38 0.14 -18.02
C ASP A 70 1.62 -0.71 -18.24
N GLU A 71 1.53 -1.67 -19.15
CA GLU A 71 2.64 -2.57 -19.48
C GLU A 71 3.84 -1.84 -20.09
N ASN A 72 3.63 -0.67 -20.66
CA ASN A 72 4.66 0.11 -21.32
C ASN A 72 5.30 1.15 -20.41
N ASN A 73 4.72 1.42 -19.25
CA ASN A 73 5.27 2.40 -18.29
C ASN A 73 5.49 1.74 -16.93
N LEU A 74 6.71 1.31 -16.69
CA LEU A 74 7.09 0.58 -15.50
C LEU A 74 6.92 1.39 -14.21
N GLU A 75 7.10 2.70 -14.27
CA GLU A 75 6.95 3.56 -13.09
C GLU A 75 5.51 3.63 -12.60
N LEU A 76 4.54 3.62 -13.49
CA LEU A 76 3.13 3.62 -13.10
C LEU A 76 2.75 2.33 -12.36
N ASN A 77 3.48 1.24 -12.61
CA ASN A 77 3.22 -0.05 -11.96
C ASN A 77 3.87 -0.16 -10.58
N ARG A 78 4.87 0.67 -10.29
CA ARG A 78 5.54 0.73 -8.98
C ARG A 78 4.78 1.69 -8.08
N ARG A 79 3.63 1.23 -7.58
CA ARG A 79 2.71 2.10 -6.86
C ARG A 79 2.19 1.45 -5.60
N THR A 80 1.66 2.28 -4.71
CA THR A 80 0.91 1.84 -3.55
C THR A 80 -0.51 2.37 -3.68
N GLU A 81 -1.50 1.50 -3.60
CA GLU A 81 -2.91 1.86 -3.64
C GLU A 81 -3.50 1.84 -2.25
N PHE A 82 -4.45 2.76 -2.01
CA PHE A 82 -5.16 2.85 -0.74
C PHE A 82 -6.64 2.63 -1.02
N ILE A 83 -7.21 1.58 -0.45
CA ILE A 83 -8.60 1.19 -0.68
C ILE A 83 -9.33 1.31 0.65
N VAL A 84 -10.37 2.15 0.68
CA VAL A 84 -11.20 2.28 1.86
C VAL A 84 -12.12 1.06 1.94
N ILE A 85 -12.08 0.38 3.08
CA ILE A 85 -12.96 -0.74 3.40
C ILE A 85 -13.75 -0.38 4.66
N GLU A 86 -15.00 -0.75 4.67
CA GLU A 86 -15.88 -0.47 5.79
C GLU A 86 -16.20 -1.72 6.61
#